data_dfa5711361a00fb886a3a262c2f466bb
#
_entry.id   dfa5711361a00fb886a3a262c2f466bb
#
_cell.length_a   1.000
_cell.length_b   1.000
_cell.length_c   1.000
_cell.angle_alpha   90.00
_cell.angle_beta   90.00
_cell.angle_gamma   90.00
#
_symmetry.space_group_name_H-M   'P 1'
#
loop_
_entity.id
_entity.type
_entity.pdbx_description
1 polymer ?
#
loop_
_entity_poly.entity_id
_entity_poly.type
_entity_poly.pdbx_seq_one_letter_code
_entity_poly.pdbx_strand_id
1 'polypeptide(L)'
;SPSFQGLPFNMPSGLAIAPSGELFVSDGYGAHRVHKFSSEGELLLSWGKQGTGPGEFALLHNVWVDKNSRVFICDRENDRIQIFDDNGNFLEEWTDVSKPGDIWIHDDLIYCVEQGPHGGVSIWNHGGEVVSRWKVDEEPGKGSILGGHGITVDSEGSIYVTEIGDGERVSKFVRV
;
A
#
# COMPACT_ATOMS: atom_id res chain seq x y z
N SER A 1 22.28 11.80 -2.84
CA SER A 1 21.61 11.07 -3.93
C SER A 1 21.01 12.12 -4.85
N PRO A 2 21.13 11.99 -6.18
CA PRO A 2 20.41 12.87 -7.07
C PRO A 2 18.92 12.64 -6.84
N SER A 3 18.22 13.67 -6.39
CA SER A 3 16.76 13.67 -6.37
C SER A 3 16.30 13.54 -7.82
N PHE A 4 15.62 12.46 -8.17
CA PHE A 4 14.90 12.35 -9.44
C PHE A 4 13.72 13.31 -9.41
N GLN A 5 13.99 14.58 -9.59
CA GLN A 5 12.98 15.63 -9.73
C GLN A 5 12.68 15.81 -11.21
N GLY A 6 11.83 14.93 -11.74
CA GLY A 6 11.20 15.15 -13.04
C GLY A 6 9.72 15.43 -12.81
N LEU A 7 9.22 16.60 -13.24
CA LEU A 7 7.78 16.86 -13.18
C LEU A 7 6.99 15.72 -13.83
N PRO A 8 5.94 15.19 -13.19
CA PRO A 8 5.32 15.71 -11.96
C PRO A 8 5.90 15.12 -10.65
N PHE A 9 6.90 14.24 -10.70
CA PHE A 9 7.35 13.39 -9.59
C PHE A 9 8.39 14.04 -8.67
N ASN A 10 8.26 13.70 -7.38
CA ASN A 10 9.27 13.99 -6.35
C ASN A 10 9.43 12.79 -5.41
N MET A 11 10.15 11.76 -5.84
CA MET A 11 10.40 10.48 -5.16
C MET A 11 9.13 9.60 -5.03
N PRO A 12 8.60 9.10 -6.15
CA PRO A 12 7.46 8.19 -6.15
C PRO A 12 7.78 6.89 -5.41
N SER A 13 6.78 6.32 -4.76
CA SER A 13 6.87 5.16 -3.87
C SER A 13 6.17 3.92 -4.41
N GLY A 14 5.12 4.06 -5.21
CA GLY A 14 4.32 2.95 -5.71
C GLY A 14 3.61 3.26 -7.02
N LEU A 15 3.21 2.19 -7.71
CA LEU A 15 2.46 2.24 -8.97
C LEU A 15 1.38 1.15 -8.97
N ALA A 16 0.16 1.51 -9.37
CA ALA A 16 -0.91 0.58 -9.68
C ALA A 16 -1.47 0.81 -11.07
N ILE A 17 -1.94 -0.26 -11.70
CA ILE A 17 -2.66 -0.23 -12.98
C ILE A 17 -4.11 -0.58 -12.70
N ALA A 18 -5.02 0.33 -13.03
CA ALA A 18 -6.45 0.11 -12.91
C ALA A 18 -6.96 -0.89 -13.97
N PRO A 19 -8.12 -1.52 -13.76
CA PRO A 19 -8.74 -2.36 -14.78
C PRO A 19 -9.01 -1.66 -16.12
N SER A 20 -9.17 -0.34 -16.10
CA SER A 20 -9.31 0.53 -17.28
C SER A 20 -7.99 0.75 -18.06
N GLY A 21 -6.83 0.36 -17.47
CA GLY A 21 -5.49 0.59 -18.02
C GLY A 21 -4.86 1.91 -17.56
N GLU A 22 -5.56 2.75 -16.83
CA GLU A 22 -5.02 3.98 -16.24
C GLU A 22 -4.01 3.65 -15.14
N LEU A 23 -2.99 4.51 -14.99
CA LEU A 23 -1.91 4.33 -14.03
C LEU A 23 -2.10 5.28 -12.84
N PHE A 24 -1.93 4.74 -11.64
CA PHE A 24 -1.95 5.52 -10.40
C PHE A 24 -0.58 5.43 -9.74
N VAL A 25 0.02 6.57 -9.44
CA VAL A 25 1.35 6.65 -8.82
C VAL A 25 1.25 7.38 -7.49
N SER A 26 1.67 6.72 -6.41
CA SER A 26 1.91 7.38 -5.13
C SER A 26 3.26 8.08 -5.17
N ASP A 27 3.27 9.39 -4.97
CA ASP A 27 4.49 10.21 -4.87
C ASP A 27 4.67 10.66 -3.42
N GLY A 28 5.08 9.71 -2.59
CA GLY A 28 4.93 9.79 -1.15
C GLY A 28 6.12 10.33 -0.38
N TYR A 29 7.34 10.12 -0.85
CA TYR A 29 8.52 10.53 -0.09
C TYR A 29 8.85 12.03 -0.21
N GLY A 30 8.35 12.69 -1.25
CA GLY A 30 8.68 14.10 -1.46
C GLY A 30 7.51 15.01 -1.84
N ALA A 31 6.38 14.49 -2.30
CA ALA A 31 5.28 15.30 -2.83
C ALA A 31 3.96 15.17 -2.05
N HIS A 32 3.74 14.09 -1.30
CA HIS A 32 2.48 13.80 -0.60
C HIS A 32 1.26 13.80 -1.55
N ARG A 33 1.44 13.22 -2.76
CA ARG A 33 0.45 13.25 -3.84
C ARG A 33 0.24 11.88 -4.46
N VAL A 34 -0.94 11.71 -5.03
CA VAL A 34 -1.25 10.66 -5.99
C VAL A 34 -1.39 11.30 -7.36
N HIS A 35 -0.84 10.65 -8.39
CA HIS A 35 -0.96 11.06 -9.78
C HIS A 35 -1.69 9.98 -10.57
N LYS A 36 -2.69 10.36 -11.34
CA LYS A 36 -3.41 9.50 -12.29
C LYS A 36 -2.96 9.84 -13.71
N PHE A 37 -2.60 8.83 -14.47
CA PHE A 37 -2.23 8.95 -15.88
C PHE A 37 -3.14 8.09 -16.75
N SER A 38 -3.28 8.47 -18.01
CA SER A 38 -3.87 7.59 -19.02
C SER A 38 -2.99 6.36 -19.28
N SER A 39 -3.52 5.37 -19.99
CA SER A 39 -2.76 4.21 -20.47
C SER A 39 -1.58 4.60 -21.40
N GLU A 40 -1.64 5.75 -22.02
CA GLU A 40 -0.59 6.33 -22.89
C GLU A 40 0.42 7.19 -22.11
N GLY A 41 0.22 7.37 -20.79
CA GLY A 41 1.13 8.13 -19.91
C GLY A 41 0.84 9.64 -19.84
N GLU A 42 -0.32 10.10 -20.29
CA GLU A 42 -0.72 11.49 -20.13
C GLU A 42 -1.23 11.75 -18.70
N LEU A 43 -0.74 12.79 -18.04
CA LEU A 43 -1.20 13.17 -16.69
C LEU A 43 -2.65 13.67 -16.75
N LEU A 44 -3.55 12.95 -16.08
CA LEU A 44 -4.99 13.28 -16.04
C LEU A 44 -5.37 14.04 -14.76
N LEU A 45 -4.82 13.63 -13.61
CA LEU A 45 -5.21 14.17 -12.31
C LEU A 45 -4.05 14.07 -11.33
N SER A 46 -4.00 15.00 -10.37
CA SER A 46 -3.14 14.91 -9.19
C SER A 46 -3.88 15.43 -7.97
N TRP A 47 -3.89 14.68 -6.88
CA TRP A 47 -4.48 15.12 -5.63
C TRP A 47 -3.59 14.81 -4.43
N GLY A 48 -3.93 15.36 -3.28
CA GLY A 48 -3.21 15.19 -2.04
C GLY A 48 -2.30 16.36 -1.70
N LYS A 49 -2.00 16.47 -0.43
CA LYS A 49 -1.05 17.39 0.19
C LYS A 49 -0.62 16.85 1.54
N GLN A 50 0.41 17.42 2.15
CA GLN A 50 0.82 17.05 3.49
C GLN A 50 -0.26 17.34 4.53
N GLY A 51 -0.51 16.41 5.45
CA GLY A 51 -1.43 16.56 6.57
C GLY A 51 -2.01 15.26 7.09
N THR A 52 -3.10 15.36 7.88
CA THR A 52 -3.75 14.24 8.58
C THR A 52 -5.24 14.11 8.29
N GLY A 53 -5.85 15.06 7.56
CA GLY A 53 -7.25 15.00 7.17
C GLY A 53 -7.50 14.10 5.95
N PRO A 54 -8.76 13.93 5.54
CA PRO A 54 -9.12 13.23 4.30
C PRO A 54 -8.43 13.85 3.08
N GLY A 55 -7.76 13.02 2.28
CA GLY A 55 -6.99 13.49 1.11
C GLY A 55 -5.69 14.22 1.46
N GLU A 56 -5.31 14.24 2.73
CA GLU A 56 -3.99 14.69 3.19
C GLU A 56 -3.16 13.47 3.57
N PHE A 57 -1.84 13.55 3.45
CA PHE A 57 -0.93 12.42 3.65
C PHE A 57 0.33 12.84 4.41
N ALA A 58 0.79 11.99 5.35
CA ALA A 58 2.11 12.15 5.94
C ALA A 58 3.18 11.48 5.09
N LEU A 59 2.97 10.22 4.70
CA LEU A 59 3.81 9.53 3.73
C LEU A 59 2.99 8.46 3.01
N LEU A 60 2.72 8.66 1.72
CA LEU A 60 2.13 7.62 0.88
C LEU A 60 3.20 6.58 0.55
N HIS A 61 3.05 5.38 1.06
CA HIS A 61 4.05 4.35 0.81
C HIS A 61 3.74 3.51 -0.42
N ASN A 62 2.46 3.19 -0.63
CA ASN A 62 2.02 2.49 -1.83
C ASN A 62 0.58 2.85 -2.23
N VAL A 63 0.21 2.46 -3.45
CA VAL A 63 -1.11 2.62 -4.04
C VAL A 63 -1.57 1.31 -4.67
N TRP A 64 -2.85 1.00 -4.58
CA TRP A 64 -3.50 -0.11 -5.27
C TRP A 64 -4.86 0.31 -5.83
N VAL A 65 -5.29 -0.32 -6.92
CA VAL A 65 -6.62 -0.09 -7.49
C VAL A 65 -7.36 -1.42 -7.61
N ASP A 66 -8.58 -1.49 -7.04
CA ASP A 66 -9.39 -2.70 -7.09
C ASP A 66 -10.21 -2.81 -8.40
N LYS A 67 -10.89 -3.94 -8.55
CA LYS A 67 -11.75 -4.22 -9.72
C LYS A 67 -12.93 -3.27 -9.89
N ASN A 68 -13.29 -2.51 -8.84
CA ASN A 68 -14.35 -1.52 -8.81
C ASN A 68 -13.81 -0.08 -8.98
N SER A 69 -12.53 0.07 -9.35
CA SER A 69 -11.83 1.34 -9.51
C SER A 69 -11.71 2.14 -8.21
N ARG A 70 -11.77 1.49 -7.04
CA ARG A 70 -11.43 2.13 -5.78
C ARG A 70 -9.92 2.16 -5.62
N VAL A 71 -9.40 3.31 -5.22
CA VAL A 71 -7.97 3.58 -5.08
C VAL A 71 -7.60 3.53 -3.59
N PHE A 72 -6.78 2.56 -3.21
CA PHE A 72 -6.31 2.34 -1.85
C PHE A 72 -4.93 2.95 -1.69
N ILE A 73 -4.74 3.79 -0.69
CA ILE A 73 -3.48 4.47 -0.40
C ILE A 73 -2.98 4.09 0.99
N CYS A 74 -1.78 3.51 1.05
CA CYS A 74 -1.06 3.29 2.31
C CYS A 74 -0.49 4.62 2.80
N ASP A 75 -1.21 5.31 3.70
CA ASP A 75 -0.74 6.54 4.35
C ASP A 75 0.04 6.17 5.62
N ARG A 76 1.26 5.66 5.40
CA ARG A 76 2.07 4.92 6.38
C ARG A 76 2.28 5.67 7.69
N GLU A 77 2.73 6.93 7.63
CA GLU A 77 3.07 7.69 8.83
C GLU A 77 1.83 8.30 9.54
N ASN A 78 0.63 8.13 8.96
CA ASN A 78 -0.64 8.43 9.60
C ASN A 78 -1.36 7.16 10.11
N ASP A 79 -0.71 5.98 10.08
CA ASP A 79 -1.27 4.70 10.54
C ASP A 79 -2.67 4.42 9.96
N ARG A 80 -2.84 4.59 8.63
CA ARG A 80 -4.13 4.37 7.97
C ARG A 80 -3.99 3.98 6.50
N ILE A 81 -5.06 3.38 5.98
CA ILE A 81 -5.32 3.22 4.55
C ILE A 81 -6.45 4.18 4.21
N GLN A 82 -6.27 5.07 3.24
CA GLN A 82 -7.33 5.90 2.71
C GLN A 82 -7.83 5.33 1.38
N ILE A 83 -9.13 5.35 1.17
CA ILE A 83 -9.80 4.86 -0.02
C ILE A 83 -10.46 6.03 -0.75
N PHE A 84 -10.24 6.08 -2.06
CA PHE A 84 -10.77 7.10 -2.96
C PHE A 84 -11.51 6.45 -4.14
N ASP A 85 -12.36 7.22 -4.81
CA ASP A 85 -12.78 6.87 -6.16
C ASP A 85 -11.65 7.17 -7.17
N ASP A 86 -11.85 6.80 -8.43
CA ASP A 86 -10.88 7.01 -9.51
C ASP A 86 -10.72 8.49 -9.94
N ASN A 87 -11.54 9.39 -9.39
CA ASN A 87 -11.45 10.84 -9.55
C ASN A 87 -10.78 11.54 -8.37
N GLY A 88 -10.27 10.76 -7.39
CA GLY A 88 -9.58 11.28 -6.22
C GLY A 88 -10.51 11.83 -5.14
N ASN A 89 -11.81 11.54 -5.20
CA ASN A 89 -12.74 11.89 -4.12
C ASN A 89 -12.59 10.88 -2.97
N PHE A 90 -12.43 11.37 -1.75
CA PHE A 90 -12.33 10.55 -0.56
C PHE A 90 -13.64 9.78 -0.31
N LEU A 91 -13.53 8.48 -0.04
CA LEU A 91 -14.65 7.60 0.27
C LEU A 91 -14.65 7.22 1.75
N GLU A 92 -13.57 6.62 2.22
CA GLU A 92 -13.44 6.11 3.59
C GLU A 92 -11.96 5.97 4.01
N GLU A 93 -11.73 5.69 5.29
CA GLU A 93 -10.41 5.34 5.80
C GLU A 93 -10.48 4.17 6.77
N TRP A 94 -9.42 3.35 6.79
CA TRP A 94 -9.24 2.25 7.73
C TRP A 94 -8.06 2.54 8.64
N THR A 95 -8.31 2.55 9.95
CA THR A 95 -7.35 2.96 10.98
C THR A 95 -6.91 1.83 11.91
N ASP A 96 -7.50 0.63 11.79
CA ASP A 96 -7.02 -0.55 12.52
C ASP A 96 -5.81 -1.19 11.82
N VAL A 97 -4.80 -0.37 11.50
CA VAL A 97 -3.57 -0.75 10.81
C VAL A 97 -2.40 0.05 11.36
N SER A 98 -1.20 -0.52 11.41
CA SER A 98 -0.02 0.18 11.89
C SER A 98 1.06 0.25 10.83
N LYS A 99 1.36 1.46 10.38
CA LYS A 99 2.34 1.77 9.34
C LYS A 99 2.18 0.87 8.10
N PRO A 100 1.04 0.95 7.39
CA PRO A 100 0.82 0.14 6.20
C PRO A 100 1.91 0.43 5.15
N GLY A 101 2.68 -0.61 4.81
CA GLY A 101 3.76 -0.51 3.84
C GLY A 101 3.27 -0.77 2.43
N ASP A 102 2.54 -1.84 2.24
CA ASP A 102 2.08 -2.28 0.93
C ASP A 102 0.76 -3.03 1.03
N ILE A 103 0.01 -3.04 -0.07
CA ILE A 103 -1.26 -3.74 -0.21
C ILE A 103 -1.23 -4.59 -1.47
N TRP A 104 -1.81 -5.79 -1.37
CA TRP A 104 -2.14 -6.65 -2.51
C TRP A 104 -3.59 -7.10 -2.41
N ILE A 105 -4.32 -7.03 -3.52
CA ILE A 105 -5.69 -7.54 -3.59
C ILE A 105 -5.70 -8.85 -4.38
N HIS A 106 -6.18 -9.92 -3.75
CA HIS A 106 -6.33 -11.22 -4.37
C HIS A 106 -7.70 -11.80 -4.02
N ASP A 107 -8.43 -12.23 -5.04
CA ASP A 107 -9.85 -12.59 -4.95
C ASP A 107 -10.67 -11.45 -4.32
N ASP A 108 -11.34 -11.69 -3.22
CA ASP A 108 -12.13 -10.69 -2.49
C ASP A 108 -11.49 -10.29 -1.15
N LEU A 109 -10.16 -10.46 -1.03
CA LEU A 109 -9.40 -10.12 0.17
C LEU A 109 -8.30 -9.10 -0.12
N ILE A 110 -8.03 -8.27 0.86
CA ILE A 110 -6.98 -7.25 0.82
C ILE A 110 -5.93 -7.64 1.84
N TYR A 111 -4.70 -7.84 1.37
CA TYR A 111 -3.54 -8.23 2.16
C TYR A 111 -2.68 -6.99 2.37
N CYS A 112 -2.38 -6.64 3.62
CA CYS A 112 -1.55 -5.50 3.96
C CYS A 112 -0.34 -5.94 4.77
N VAL A 113 0.86 -5.52 4.38
CA VAL A 113 2.04 -5.63 5.23
C VAL A 113 2.15 -4.40 6.10
N GLU A 114 2.30 -4.60 7.40
CA GLU A 114 2.38 -3.57 8.42
C GLU A 114 3.82 -3.44 8.94
N GLN A 115 4.34 -2.22 9.03
CA GLN A 115 5.72 -1.90 9.44
C GLN A 115 5.82 -1.36 10.87
N GLY A 116 4.69 -1.24 11.58
CA GLY A 116 4.67 -0.73 12.95
C GLY A 116 5.39 -1.62 13.96
N PRO A 117 5.44 -1.24 15.24
CA PRO A 117 6.18 -1.96 16.28
C PRO A 117 5.77 -3.41 16.47
N HIS A 118 4.59 -3.75 16.00
CA HIS A 118 4.03 -5.10 15.98
C HIS A 118 3.77 -5.55 14.55
N GLY A 119 4.65 -5.18 13.63
CA GLY A 119 4.52 -5.42 12.20
C GLY A 119 4.16 -6.86 11.86
N GLY A 120 3.68 -7.08 10.65
CA GLY A 120 3.22 -8.39 10.22
C GLY A 120 2.35 -8.27 8.99
N VAL A 121 1.36 -9.14 8.87
CA VAL A 121 0.37 -9.08 7.79
C VAL A 121 -1.03 -9.07 8.37
N SER A 122 -1.85 -8.18 7.86
CA SER A 122 -3.31 -8.18 8.08
C SER A 122 -4.05 -8.49 6.78
N ILE A 123 -5.14 -9.22 6.90
CA ILE A 123 -6.03 -9.57 5.81
C ILE A 123 -7.40 -8.95 6.11
N TRP A 124 -7.94 -8.26 5.13
CA TRP A 124 -9.16 -7.45 5.26
C TRP A 124 -10.19 -7.87 4.24
N ASN A 125 -11.47 -7.70 4.58
CA ASN A 125 -12.53 -7.71 3.58
C ASN A 125 -12.70 -6.31 2.95
N HIS A 126 -13.48 -6.22 1.89
CA HIS A 126 -13.75 -4.96 1.18
C HIS A 126 -14.60 -3.94 1.98
N GLY A 127 -15.11 -4.34 3.14
CA GLY A 127 -15.82 -3.47 4.08
C GLY A 127 -14.94 -2.85 5.17
N GLY A 128 -13.61 -3.10 5.12
CA GLY A 128 -12.67 -2.55 6.10
C GLY A 128 -12.61 -3.32 7.43
N GLU A 129 -13.09 -4.56 7.45
CA GLU A 129 -13.00 -5.42 8.62
C GLU A 129 -11.79 -6.35 8.52
N VAL A 130 -10.99 -6.45 9.59
CA VAL A 130 -9.87 -7.38 9.68
C VAL A 130 -10.40 -8.82 9.81
N VAL A 131 -10.13 -9.64 8.82
CA VAL A 131 -10.51 -11.07 8.78
C VAL A 131 -9.47 -11.93 9.49
N SER A 132 -8.20 -11.57 9.33
CA SER A 132 -7.07 -12.26 9.96
C SER A 132 -5.90 -11.30 10.11
N ARG A 133 -5.12 -11.51 11.16
CA ARG A 133 -3.87 -10.78 11.37
C ARG A 133 -2.89 -11.66 12.08
N TRP A 134 -1.64 -11.73 11.60
CA TRP A 134 -0.53 -12.29 12.37
C TRP A 134 0.58 -11.25 12.50
N LYS A 135 1.08 -11.18 13.71
CA LYS A 135 2.13 -10.25 14.11
C LYS A 135 3.48 -10.93 14.03
N VAL A 136 4.51 -10.12 14.01
CA VAL A 136 5.87 -10.60 14.24
C VAL A 136 5.97 -11.11 15.68
N ASP A 137 6.40 -12.37 15.86
CA ASP A 137 6.84 -12.81 17.16
C ASP A 137 8.14 -12.10 17.53
N GLU A 138 8.30 -11.71 18.81
CA GLU A 138 9.49 -11.01 19.30
C GLU A 138 10.77 -11.84 19.16
N GLU A 139 10.65 -13.16 18.92
CA GLU A 139 11.77 -14.02 18.64
C GLU A 139 11.86 -14.38 17.14
N PRO A 140 13.04 -14.24 16.52
CA PRO A 140 13.28 -14.66 15.14
C PRO A 140 13.06 -16.17 15.02
N GLY A 141 11.98 -16.58 14.41
CA GLY A 141 11.61 -17.97 14.20
C GLY A 141 10.97 -18.21 12.83
N LYS A 142 10.57 -19.44 12.55
CA LYS A 142 9.77 -19.73 11.36
C LYS A 142 8.45 -18.98 11.44
N GLY A 143 8.19 -18.12 10.44
CA GLY A 143 6.96 -17.33 10.33
C GLY A 143 7.05 -15.91 10.86
N SER A 144 8.17 -15.49 11.47
CA SER A 144 8.37 -14.09 11.84
C SER A 144 8.67 -13.22 10.61
N ILE A 145 8.13 -12.01 10.57
CA ILE A 145 8.39 -10.97 9.56
C ILE A 145 9.14 -9.83 10.26
N LEU A 146 10.40 -9.63 9.91
CA LEU A 146 11.32 -8.69 10.60
C LEU A 146 11.49 -7.36 9.84
N GLY A 147 10.47 -6.72 9.39
CA GLY A 147 10.55 -5.49 8.60
C GLY A 147 9.95 -5.68 7.23
N GLY A 148 8.73 -6.20 7.21
CA GLY A 148 7.95 -6.38 6.00
C GLY A 148 7.79 -5.06 5.26
N HIS A 149 8.05 -5.06 3.94
CA HIS A 149 8.04 -3.86 3.13
C HIS A 149 7.12 -3.97 1.92
N GLY A 150 7.15 -5.07 1.21
CA GLY A 150 6.27 -5.37 0.09
C GLY A 150 5.53 -6.69 0.29
N ILE A 151 4.36 -6.84 -0.31
CA ILE A 151 3.52 -8.03 -0.23
C ILE A 151 2.94 -8.38 -1.60
N THR A 152 2.87 -9.67 -1.89
CA THR A 152 2.12 -10.19 -3.05
C THR A 152 1.53 -11.55 -2.75
N VAL A 153 0.49 -11.94 -3.47
CA VAL A 153 -0.17 -13.23 -3.35
C VAL A 153 -0.18 -13.91 -4.71
N ASP A 154 0.22 -15.19 -4.77
CA ASP A 154 0.18 -15.96 -6.01
C ASP A 154 -1.23 -16.53 -6.29
N SER A 155 -1.41 -17.15 -7.47
CA SER A 155 -2.69 -17.74 -7.88
C SER A 155 -3.15 -18.92 -7.01
N GLU A 156 -2.28 -19.45 -6.17
CA GLU A 156 -2.59 -20.54 -5.22
C GLU A 156 -2.93 -20.00 -3.82
N GLY A 157 -2.87 -18.67 -3.62
CA GLY A 157 -3.13 -18.00 -2.36
C GLY A 157 -1.93 -18.00 -1.41
N SER A 158 -0.72 -18.36 -1.88
CA SER A 158 0.49 -18.20 -1.08
C SER A 158 0.90 -16.74 -1.00
N ILE A 159 1.26 -16.28 0.19
CA ILE A 159 1.65 -14.90 0.45
C ILE A 159 3.17 -14.80 0.43
N TYR A 160 3.69 -13.80 -0.26
CA TYR A 160 5.12 -13.47 -0.27
C TYR A 160 5.30 -12.09 0.33
N VAL A 161 6.20 -11.97 1.30
CA VAL A 161 6.57 -10.72 1.95
C VAL A 161 8.04 -10.45 1.70
N THR A 162 8.36 -9.28 1.15
CA THR A 162 9.74 -8.80 1.08
C THR A 162 10.08 -8.06 2.36
N GLU A 163 11.26 -8.30 2.90
CA GLU A 163 11.72 -7.73 4.16
C GLU A 163 12.98 -6.89 3.94
N ILE A 164 13.07 -5.77 4.66
CA ILE A 164 14.23 -4.87 4.67
C ILE A 164 14.87 -4.84 6.06
N GLY A 165 16.07 -4.24 6.17
CA GLY A 165 16.81 -4.20 7.42
C GLY A 165 17.43 -5.56 7.74
N ASP A 166 17.39 -5.98 8.99
CA ASP A 166 18.02 -7.24 9.45
C ASP A 166 17.44 -8.52 8.83
N GLY A 167 16.29 -8.40 8.17
CA GLY A 167 15.62 -9.52 7.49
C GLY A 167 16.21 -9.83 6.12
N GLU A 168 16.38 -8.85 5.27
CA GLU A 168 16.89 -8.89 3.88
C GLU A 168 16.52 -10.17 3.10
N ARG A 169 15.25 -10.57 3.13
CA ARG A 169 14.77 -11.82 2.56
C ARG A 169 13.39 -11.68 1.92
N VAL A 170 12.98 -12.71 1.20
CA VAL A 170 11.60 -12.94 0.79
C VAL A 170 11.06 -14.13 1.55
N SER A 171 10.02 -13.91 2.33
CA SER A 171 9.33 -14.95 3.09
C SER A 171 8.09 -15.43 2.35
N LYS A 172 7.93 -16.75 2.18
CA LYS A 172 6.72 -17.36 1.60
C LYS A 172 5.90 -18.02 2.70
N PHE A 173 4.60 -17.70 2.75
CA PHE A 173 3.61 -18.32 3.62
C PHE A 173 2.61 -19.08 2.76
N VAL A 174 2.52 -20.39 2.96
CA VAL A 174 1.64 -21.27 2.20
C VAL A 174 0.36 -21.50 2.98
N ARG A 175 -0.77 -21.37 2.29
CA ARG A 175 -2.09 -21.71 2.85
C ARG A 175 -2.17 -23.23 3.02
N VAL A 176 -2.44 -23.69 4.24
CA VAL A 176 -2.65 -25.10 4.59
C VAL A 176 -4.15 -25.40 4.68
#